data_519f52a8ea19ef4d7f5f1a853319c46e
#
_entry.id   519f52a8ea19ef4d7f5f1a853319c46e
#
_cell.length_a   1.000
_cell.length_b   1.000
_cell.length_c   1.000
_cell.angle_alpha   90.00
_cell.angle_beta   90.00
_cell.angle_gamma   90.00
#
_symmetry.space_group_name_H-M   'P 1'
#
loop_
_entity.id
_entity.type
_entity.pdbx_description
1 polymer ?
#
loop_
_entity_poly.entity_id
_entity_poly.type
_entity_poly.pdbx_seq_one_letter_code
_entity_poly.pdbx_strand_id
1 'polypeptide(L)'
;TQTALLHLQGNIDKERVRRYWDMYQTTSPSYVLMGGIDRCMTVLETKGKPLFNAYVTRLLALRKKLETLTNIRLFPTDDISKIVLLVRDGKKLYQELLNKYHIQLEMASLQYVIAMTSIGDTDEYYERFFEALRQIDDEMQTKIRRGQKSQLQTEQDIKQRNELPTELENVEKITAFMECFPEVKCNPY
;
A
#
# COMPACT_ATOMS: atom_id res chain seq x y z
N THR A 1 15.56 12.63 -1.13
CA THR A 1 14.93 13.08 0.13
C THR A 1 15.93 13.89 0.92
N GLN A 2 15.49 14.95 1.58
CA GLN A 2 16.35 15.78 2.44
C GLN A 2 16.51 15.21 3.86
N THR A 3 15.74 14.18 4.18
CA THR A 3 15.79 13.49 5.48
C THR A 3 15.73 11.98 5.25
N ALA A 4 16.74 11.29 5.76
CA ALA A 4 16.79 9.84 5.76
C ALA A 4 17.64 9.35 6.93
N LEU A 5 17.41 8.14 7.39
CA LEU A 5 18.24 7.43 8.35
C LEU A 5 18.90 6.26 7.62
N LEU A 6 20.21 6.13 7.78
CA LEU A 6 20.97 5.00 7.27
C LEU A 6 21.29 4.06 8.43
N HIS A 7 20.71 2.87 8.41
CA HIS A 7 20.99 1.82 9.39
C HIS A 7 22.05 0.87 8.83
N LEU A 8 23.12 0.65 9.59
CA LEU A 8 24.19 -0.25 9.23
C LEU A 8 24.26 -1.39 10.23
N GLN A 9 24.25 -2.63 9.75
CA GLN A 9 24.37 -3.83 10.58
C GLN A 9 25.35 -4.83 9.91
N GLY A 10 26.11 -5.54 10.73
CA GLY A 10 27.05 -6.55 10.27
C GLY A 10 28.45 -6.00 9.97
N ASN A 11 29.24 -6.81 9.26
CA ASN A 11 30.63 -6.45 8.92
C ASN A 11 30.66 -5.58 7.66
N ILE A 12 30.41 -4.29 7.83
CA ILE A 12 30.35 -3.30 6.76
C ILE A 12 31.53 -2.34 6.90
N ASP A 13 32.20 -2.05 5.78
CA ASP A 13 33.22 -1.03 5.71
C ASP A 13 32.59 0.36 5.90
N LYS A 14 32.65 0.84 7.13
CA LYS A 14 32.07 2.14 7.53
C LYS A 14 32.75 3.33 6.84
N GLU A 15 34.04 3.22 6.52
CA GLU A 15 34.78 4.29 5.83
C GLU A 15 34.32 4.43 4.39
N ARG A 16 34.11 3.31 3.71
CA ARG A 16 33.52 3.29 2.37
C ARG A 16 32.14 3.88 2.33
N VAL A 17 31.27 3.51 3.30
CA VAL A 17 29.92 4.08 3.42
C VAL A 17 30.01 5.59 3.65
N ARG A 18 30.89 6.04 4.55
CA ARG A 18 31.08 7.47 4.85
C ARG A 18 31.51 8.25 3.62
N ARG A 19 32.45 7.69 2.81
CA ARG A 19 32.89 8.34 1.55
C ARG A 19 31.70 8.59 0.61
N TYR A 20 30.80 7.61 0.42
CA TYR A 20 29.62 7.80 -0.42
C TYR A 20 28.61 8.76 0.22
N TRP A 21 28.42 8.71 1.52
CA TRP A 21 27.59 9.66 2.23
C TRP A 21 28.09 11.09 1.96
N ASP A 22 29.36 11.36 2.16
CA ASP A 22 29.95 12.70 1.97
C ASP A 22 29.78 13.22 0.54
N MET A 23 29.74 12.32 -0.47
CA MET A 23 29.48 12.69 -1.86
C MET A 23 28.00 13.06 -2.13
N TYR A 24 27.07 12.41 -1.47
CA TYR A 24 25.64 12.52 -1.80
C TYR A 24 24.83 13.35 -0.81
N GLN A 25 25.38 13.68 0.34
CA GLN A 25 24.69 14.53 1.29
C GLN A 25 24.62 15.99 0.80
N THR A 26 23.57 16.69 1.24
CA THR A 26 23.44 18.12 0.96
C THR A 26 24.39 18.94 1.83
N THR A 27 24.88 20.08 1.31
CA THR A 27 25.81 20.95 2.03
C THR A 27 25.12 21.83 3.08
N SER A 28 23.79 21.99 2.99
CA SER A 28 23.01 22.84 3.88
C SER A 28 21.93 22.03 4.59
N PRO A 29 22.20 21.47 5.79
CA PRO A 29 21.20 20.72 6.53
C PRO A 29 20.04 21.62 6.99
N SER A 30 18.81 21.11 6.84
CA SER A 30 17.64 21.79 7.39
C SER A 30 17.46 21.41 8.84
N TYR A 31 17.62 22.36 9.76
CA TYR A 31 17.42 22.14 11.19
C TYR A 31 15.95 21.77 11.50
N VAL A 32 14.98 22.29 10.73
CA VAL A 32 13.57 21.92 10.89
C VAL A 32 13.36 20.43 10.62
N LEU A 33 13.97 19.90 9.54
CA LEU A 33 13.88 18.48 9.21
C LEU A 33 14.65 17.62 10.23
N MET A 34 15.80 18.08 10.71
CA MET A 34 16.56 17.38 11.76
C MET A 34 15.76 17.32 13.06
N GLY A 35 15.14 18.43 13.47
CA GLY A 35 14.23 18.47 14.62
C GLY A 35 13.02 17.54 14.45
N GLY A 36 12.51 17.38 13.21
CA GLY A 36 11.47 16.42 12.89
C GLY A 36 11.91 14.97 13.11
N ILE A 37 13.14 14.61 12.72
CA ILE A 37 13.73 13.28 12.98
C ILE A 37 13.85 13.04 14.49
N ASP A 38 14.45 13.98 15.23
CA ASP A 38 14.63 13.89 16.68
C ASP A 38 13.28 13.70 17.40
N ARG A 39 12.27 14.48 17.01
CA ARG A 39 10.91 14.35 17.54
C ARG A 39 10.31 13.00 17.24
N CYS A 40 10.50 12.48 16.02
CA CYS A 40 10.05 11.15 15.62
C CYS A 40 10.68 10.07 16.51
N MET A 41 12.00 10.12 16.70
CA MET A 41 12.72 9.17 17.55
C MET A 41 12.21 9.22 19.00
N THR A 42 12.02 10.42 19.57
CA THR A 42 11.47 10.58 20.92
C THR A 42 10.07 9.94 21.05
N VAL A 43 9.20 10.10 20.03
CA VAL A 43 7.88 9.48 20.03
C VAL A 43 7.99 7.96 19.95
N LEU A 44 8.88 7.43 19.12
CA LEU A 44 9.09 6.00 18.99
C LEU A 44 9.61 5.37 20.26
N GLU A 45 10.58 5.99 20.93
CA GLU A 45 11.13 5.52 22.20
C GLU A 45 10.10 5.52 23.33
N THR A 46 9.28 6.58 23.42
CA THR A 46 8.35 6.76 24.55
C THR A 46 7.00 6.08 24.33
N LYS A 47 6.49 6.07 23.09
CA LYS A 47 5.13 5.63 22.73
C LYS A 47 5.08 4.64 21.57
N GLY A 48 6.22 4.26 20.99
CA GLY A 48 6.26 3.43 19.79
C GLY A 48 5.50 2.12 19.93
N LYS A 49 5.81 1.34 20.97
CA LYS A 49 5.17 0.03 21.17
C LYS A 49 3.63 0.09 21.22
N PRO A 50 2.99 0.92 22.07
CA PRO A 50 1.53 1.02 22.08
C PRO A 50 0.95 1.57 20.78
N LEU A 51 1.63 2.52 20.11
CA LEU A 51 1.18 3.07 18.82
C LEU A 51 1.19 2.00 17.72
N PHE A 52 2.27 1.23 17.61
CA PHE A 52 2.34 0.16 16.62
C PHE A 52 1.36 -0.97 16.91
N ASN A 53 1.16 -1.36 18.16
CA ASN A 53 0.17 -2.37 18.51
C ASN A 53 -1.25 -1.93 18.13
N ALA A 54 -1.62 -0.69 18.42
CA ALA A 54 -2.91 -0.13 18.03
C ALA A 54 -3.06 -0.06 16.51
N TYR A 55 -2.00 0.38 15.81
CA TYR A 55 -1.96 0.43 14.35
C TYR A 55 -2.16 -0.94 13.72
N VAL A 56 -1.40 -1.95 14.15
CA VAL A 56 -1.51 -3.32 13.61
C VAL A 56 -2.91 -3.88 13.84
N THR A 57 -3.48 -3.67 15.03
CA THR A 57 -4.85 -4.13 15.33
C THR A 57 -5.88 -3.53 14.38
N ARG A 58 -5.82 -2.21 14.17
CA ARG A 58 -6.71 -1.50 13.22
C ARG A 58 -6.52 -1.98 11.79
N LEU A 59 -5.27 -2.12 11.38
CA LEU A 59 -4.92 -2.54 10.04
C LEU A 59 -5.41 -3.95 9.73
N LEU A 60 -5.26 -4.90 10.66
CA LEU A 60 -5.78 -6.25 10.50
C LEU A 60 -7.31 -6.26 10.45
N ALA A 61 -7.98 -5.43 11.25
CA ALA A 61 -9.43 -5.28 11.18
C ALA A 61 -9.88 -4.73 9.82
N LEU A 62 -9.19 -3.72 9.27
CA LEU A 62 -9.45 -3.19 7.93
C LEU A 62 -9.26 -4.28 6.87
N ARG A 63 -8.13 -5.00 6.90
CA ARG A 63 -7.85 -6.05 5.93
C ARG A 63 -8.94 -7.12 5.92
N LYS A 64 -9.43 -7.54 7.09
CA LYS A 64 -10.56 -8.46 7.20
C LYS A 64 -11.85 -7.91 6.59
N LYS A 65 -12.12 -6.61 6.75
CA LYS A 65 -13.26 -5.96 6.09
C LYS A 65 -13.08 -5.94 4.57
N LEU A 66 -11.88 -5.65 4.07
CA LEU A 66 -11.58 -5.62 2.63
C LEU A 66 -11.77 -6.99 1.94
N GLU A 67 -11.58 -8.09 2.65
CA GLU A 67 -11.84 -9.44 2.14
C GLU A 67 -13.33 -9.71 1.84
N THR A 68 -14.24 -8.89 2.35
CA THR A 68 -15.68 -9.02 2.07
C THR A 68 -16.10 -8.42 0.72
N LEU A 69 -15.23 -7.64 0.07
CA LEU A 69 -15.50 -7.04 -1.22
C LEU A 69 -15.45 -8.11 -2.34
N THR A 70 -16.25 -7.91 -3.36
CA THR A 70 -16.45 -8.92 -4.42
C THR A 70 -15.63 -8.63 -5.68
N ASN A 71 -15.67 -7.39 -6.15
CA ASN A 71 -14.99 -6.97 -7.39
C ASN A 71 -13.62 -6.34 -7.14
N ILE A 72 -13.37 -5.96 -5.90
CA ILE A 72 -12.10 -5.43 -5.43
C ILE A 72 -11.52 -6.46 -4.47
N ARG A 73 -10.36 -7.05 -4.81
CA ARG A 73 -9.77 -8.12 -4.02
C ARG A 73 -8.49 -7.67 -3.35
N LEU A 74 -8.37 -7.95 -2.07
CA LEU A 74 -7.13 -7.72 -1.33
C LEU A 74 -6.08 -8.76 -1.77
N PHE A 75 -4.90 -8.28 -2.19
CA PHE A 75 -3.75 -9.13 -2.49
C PHE A 75 -2.90 -9.31 -1.22
N PRO A 76 -2.47 -10.54 -0.90
CA PRO A 76 -1.60 -10.78 0.25
C PRO A 76 -0.23 -10.14 0.01
N THR A 77 0.29 -9.46 1.04
CA THR A 77 1.60 -8.80 1.03
C THR A 77 2.33 -9.12 2.34
N ASP A 78 3.64 -9.28 2.29
CA ASP A 78 4.46 -9.48 3.49
C ASP A 78 4.44 -8.22 4.37
N ASP A 79 4.53 -7.05 3.75
CA ASP A 79 4.34 -5.78 4.43
C ASP A 79 2.84 -5.45 4.52
N ILE A 80 2.24 -5.73 5.67
CA ILE A 80 0.81 -5.49 5.90
C ILE A 80 0.42 -4.01 5.82
N SER A 81 1.37 -3.08 5.95
CA SER A 81 1.13 -1.63 5.84
C SER A 81 0.76 -1.20 4.42
N LYS A 82 1.12 -2.00 3.44
CA LYS A 82 0.78 -1.79 2.04
C LYS A 82 -0.48 -2.60 1.68
N ILE A 83 -1.53 -1.89 1.35
CA ILE A 83 -2.79 -2.48 0.91
C ILE A 83 -2.80 -2.48 -0.61
N VAL A 84 -2.61 -3.66 -1.20
CA VAL A 84 -2.68 -3.86 -2.64
C VAL A 84 -4.06 -4.41 -2.97
N LEU A 85 -4.81 -3.69 -3.80
CA LEU A 85 -6.16 -4.05 -4.20
C LEU A 85 -6.16 -4.36 -5.69
N LEU A 86 -6.51 -5.60 -6.03
CA LEU A 86 -6.71 -6.03 -7.40
C LEU A 86 -8.11 -5.65 -7.86
N VAL A 87 -8.21 -5.07 -9.05
CA VAL A 87 -9.46 -4.59 -9.65
C VAL A 87 -9.32 -4.58 -11.17
N ARG A 88 -10.44 -4.66 -11.88
CA ARG A 88 -10.45 -4.70 -13.36
C ARG A 88 -9.84 -3.44 -14.00
N ASP A 89 -9.99 -2.28 -13.38
CA ASP A 89 -9.48 -0.99 -13.86
C ASP A 89 -9.00 -0.15 -12.65
N GLY A 90 -7.71 -0.31 -12.35
CA GLY A 90 -7.08 0.36 -11.21
C GLY A 90 -7.01 1.88 -11.39
N LYS A 91 -6.78 2.36 -12.63
CA LYS A 91 -6.74 3.80 -12.88
C LYS A 91 -8.10 4.45 -12.64
N LYS A 92 -9.18 3.78 -13.04
CA LYS A 92 -10.53 4.25 -12.79
C LYS A 92 -10.87 4.26 -11.30
N LEU A 93 -10.52 3.18 -10.58
CA LEU A 93 -10.70 3.12 -9.13
C LEU A 93 -9.95 4.26 -8.43
N TYR A 94 -8.71 4.51 -8.82
CA TYR A 94 -7.90 5.63 -8.29
C TYR A 94 -8.58 6.98 -8.49
N GLN A 95 -9.02 7.26 -9.72
CA GLN A 95 -9.68 8.53 -10.07
C GLN A 95 -11.00 8.70 -9.31
N GLU A 96 -11.76 7.64 -9.13
CA GLU A 96 -13.03 7.66 -8.42
C GLU A 96 -12.82 7.92 -6.91
N LEU A 97 -11.85 7.25 -6.29
CA LEU A 97 -11.45 7.51 -4.91
C LEU A 97 -10.97 8.94 -4.71
N LEU A 98 -10.13 9.44 -5.63
CA LEU A 98 -9.61 10.82 -5.55
C LEU A 98 -10.72 11.86 -5.71
N ASN A 99 -11.52 11.75 -6.77
CA ASN A 99 -12.45 12.82 -7.16
C ASN A 99 -13.75 12.81 -6.33
N LYS A 100 -14.28 11.62 -6.02
CA LYS A 100 -15.57 11.48 -5.32
C LYS A 100 -15.41 11.41 -3.79
N TYR A 101 -14.35 10.73 -3.34
CA TYR A 101 -14.16 10.48 -1.91
C TYR A 101 -12.99 11.26 -1.30
N HIS A 102 -12.22 12.00 -2.11
CA HIS A 102 -11.03 12.74 -1.70
C HIS A 102 -10.00 11.86 -0.98
N ILE A 103 -9.82 10.64 -1.49
CA ILE A 103 -8.85 9.68 -1.02
C ILE A 103 -7.79 9.49 -2.10
N GLN A 104 -6.58 9.93 -1.82
CA GLN A 104 -5.43 9.74 -2.70
C GLN A 104 -4.70 8.46 -2.31
N LEU A 105 -4.44 7.61 -3.30
CA LEU A 105 -3.63 6.41 -3.13
C LEU A 105 -2.19 6.68 -3.54
N GLU A 106 -1.28 5.80 -3.17
CA GLU A 106 0.13 5.90 -3.54
C GLU A 106 0.33 5.68 -5.04
N MET A 107 -0.33 4.67 -5.59
CA MET A 107 -0.11 4.28 -6.97
C MET A 107 -1.33 3.57 -7.55
N ALA A 108 -1.48 3.68 -8.88
CA ALA A 108 -2.44 2.91 -9.66
C ALA A 108 -1.80 2.34 -10.92
N SER A 109 -2.08 1.09 -11.20
CA SER A 109 -1.79 0.38 -12.45
C SER A 109 -3.10 0.05 -13.18
N LEU A 110 -3.02 -0.72 -14.27
CA LEU A 110 -4.21 -1.15 -14.99
C LEU A 110 -5.11 -2.05 -14.13
N GLN A 111 -4.52 -2.96 -13.37
CA GLN A 111 -5.26 -4.01 -12.65
C GLN A 111 -5.16 -3.96 -11.14
N TYR A 112 -4.44 -2.98 -10.59
CA TYR A 112 -4.32 -2.83 -9.15
C TYR A 112 -4.09 -1.39 -8.73
N VAL A 113 -4.35 -1.15 -7.46
CA VAL A 113 -3.98 0.09 -6.76
C VAL A 113 -3.24 -0.26 -5.47
N ILE A 114 -2.41 0.67 -5.02
CA ILE A 114 -1.67 0.54 -3.75
C ILE A 114 -2.04 1.70 -2.84
N ALA A 115 -2.51 1.37 -1.65
CA ALA A 115 -2.65 2.30 -0.55
C ALA A 115 -1.56 2.05 0.50
N MET A 116 -0.93 3.11 0.98
CA MET A 116 0.01 3.07 2.10
C MET A 116 -0.68 3.56 3.36
N THR A 117 -0.42 2.88 4.45
CA THR A 117 -0.97 3.21 5.77
C THR A 117 0.13 3.52 6.76
N SER A 118 -0.19 4.24 7.81
CA SER A 118 0.76 4.66 8.83
C SER A 118 0.17 4.61 10.24
N ILE A 119 1.04 4.72 11.23
CA ILE A 119 0.63 4.82 12.65
C ILE A 119 -0.17 6.09 12.97
N GLY A 120 -0.14 7.09 12.07
CA GLY A 120 -0.89 8.32 12.19
C GLY A 120 -2.33 8.24 11.68
N ASP A 121 -2.69 7.15 10.99
CA ASP A 121 -4.05 6.98 10.49
C ASP A 121 -5.02 6.65 11.62
N THR A 122 -6.16 7.32 11.61
CA THR A 122 -7.22 7.16 12.61
C THR A 122 -8.24 6.10 12.19
N ASP A 123 -9.04 5.64 13.14
CA ASP A 123 -10.15 4.71 12.86
C ASP A 123 -11.13 5.32 11.84
N GLU A 124 -11.36 6.62 11.92
CA GLU A 124 -12.21 7.36 10.99
C GLU A 124 -11.70 7.28 9.54
N TYR A 125 -10.38 7.37 9.34
CA TYR A 125 -9.78 7.26 8.00
C TYR A 125 -9.93 5.86 7.44
N TYR A 126 -9.75 4.82 8.26
CA TYR A 126 -9.96 3.42 7.84
C TYR A 126 -11.42 3.14 7.50
N GLU A 127 -12.35 3.62 8.31
CA GLU A 127 -13.79 3.46 8.02
C GLU A 127 -14.17 4.18 6.73
N ARG A 128 -13.74 5.42 6.56
CA ARG A 128 -14.00 6.20 5.33
C ARG A 128 -13.42 5.52 4.10
N PHE A 129 -12.21 4.96 4.19
CA PHE A 129 -11.59 4.24 3.09
C PHE A 129 -12.37 2.98 2.73
N PHE A 130 -12.74 2.19 3.74
CA PHE A 130 -13.54 0.99 3.53
C PHE A 130 -14.92 1.30 2.94
N GLU A 131 -15.63 2.28 3.47
CA GLU A 131 -16.95 2.67 2.99
C GLU A 131 -16.91 3.18 1.53
N ALA A 132 -15.88 3.92 1.17
CA ALA A 132 -15.67 4.36 -0.21
C ALA A 132 -15.49 3.15 -1.15
N LEU A 133 -14.64 2.20 -0.77
CA LEU A 133 -14.42 0.98 -1.56
C LEU A 133 -15.68 0.12 -1.64
N ARG A 134 -16.42 -0.03 -0.55
CA ARG A 134 -17.67 -0.79 -0.51
C ARG A 134 -18.71 -0.19 -1.46
N GLN A 135 -18.90 1.13 -1.44
CA GLN A 135 -19.84 1.80 -2.35
C GLN A 135 -19.43 1.61 -3.82
N ILE A 136 -18.14 1.70 -4.13
CA ILE A 136 -17.64 1.46 -5.49
C ILE A 136 -17.86 0.00 -5.90
N ASP A 137 -17.60 -0.96 -5.01
CA ASP A 137 -17.82 -2.38 -5.25
C ASP A 137 -19.29 -2.69 -5.53
N ASP A 138 -20.23 -2.13 -4.74
CA ASP A 138 -21.67 -2.23 -4.94
C ASP A 138 -22.13 -1.64 -6.29
N GLU A 139 -21.56 -0.48 -6.68
CA GLU A 139 -21.81 0.12 -7.99
C GLU A 139 -21.31 -0.77 -9.14
N MET A 140 -20.12 -1.39 -8.97
CA MET A 140 -19.58 -2.36 -9.94
C MET A 140 -20.50 -3.57 -10.09
N GLN A 141 -20.97 -4.15 -8.98
CA GLN A 141 -21.93 -5.26 -8.97
C GLN A 141 -23.21 -4.89 -9.71
N THR A 142 -23.75 -3.71 -9.46
CA THR A 142 -24.96 -3.24 -10.11
C THR A 142 -24.79 -3.09 -11.62
N LYS A 143 -23.64 -2.57 -12.07
CA LYS A 143 -23.31 -2.43 -13.49
C LYS A 143 -23.15 -3.80 -14.17
N ILE A 144 -22.51 -4.76 -13.50
CA ILE A 144 -22.36 -6.14 -14.01
C ILE A 144 -23.73 -6.80 -14.17
N ARG A 145 -24.61 -6.72 -13.15
CA ARG A 145 -25.97 -7.27 -13.19
C ARG A 145 -26.83 -6.65 -14.29
N ARG A 146 -26.69 -5.34 -14.54
CA ARG A 146 -27.40 -4.66 -15.65
C ARG A 146 -26.86 -5.08 -17.00
N GLY A 147 -25.52 -5.19 -17.16
CA GLY A 147 -24.87 -5.68 -18.36
C GLY A 147 -25.23 -7.15 -18.68
N GLN A 148 -25.35 -8.00 -17.65
CA GLN A 148 -25.76 -9.40 -17.81
C GLN A 148 -27.23 -9.55 -18.26
N LYS A 149 -28.12 -8.65 -17.84
CA LYS A 149 -29.50 -8.63 -18.33
C LYS A 149 -29.64 -8.22 -19.79
N SER A 150 -28.67 -7.44 -20.31
CA SER A 150 -28.63 -7.05 -21.72
C SER A 150 -27.84 -8.02 -22.62
N GLN A 151 -27.08 -8.93 -22.03
CA GLN A 151 -26.25 -9.92 -22.74
C GLN A 151 -26.53 -11.34 -22.24
N LEU A 152 -27.73 -11.82 -22.45
CA LEU A 152 -28.09 -13.26 -22.39
C LEU A 152 -27.52 -14.04 -23.60
N GLN A 153 -26.40 -13.60 -24.15
CA GLN A 153 -25.70 -14.30 -25.22
C GLN A 153 -24.21 -14.40 -24.86
N THR A 154 -23.79 -15.59 -24.60
CA THR A 154 -22.47 -16.21 -24.58
C THR A 154 -21.97 -16.66 -23.18
N GLU A 155 -22.30 -17.92 -22.87
CA GLU A 155 -21.65 -18.71 -21.82
C GLU A 155 -20.12 -18.88 -22.03
N GLN A 156 -19.61 -18.53 -23.18
CA GLN A 156 -18.18 -18.63 -23.52
C GLN A 156 -17.33 -17.50 -22.92
N ASP A 157 -17.89 -16.30 -22.74
CA ASP A 157 -17.17 -15.18 -22.15
C ASP A 157 -17.01 -15.31 -20.61
N ILE A 158 -17.81 -16.16 -19.97
CA ILE A 158 -17.75 -16.39 -18.51
C ILE A 158 -16.55 -17.27 -18.14
N LYS A 159 -16.18 -18.22 -19.01
CA LYS A 159 -15.00 -19.07 -18.77
C LYS A 159 -13.68 -18.31 -18.90
N GLN A 160 -13.57 -17.37 -19.83
CA GLN A 160 -12.38 -16.51 -19.95
C GLN A 160 -12.25 -15.46 -18.85
N ARG A 161 -13.34 -15.11 -18.14
CA ARG A 161 -13.29 -14.14 -17.01
C ARG A 161 -12.79 -14.73 -15.69
N ASN A 162 -12.82 -16.04 -15.54
CA ASN A 162 -12.32 -16.75 -14.36
C ASN A 162 -10.87 -17.25 -14.50
N GLU A 163 -10.31 -17.15 -15.69
CA GLU A 163 -8.88 -17.34 -15.87
C GLU A 163 -8.19 -16.04 -15.43
N LEU A 164 -7.40 -16.11 -14.37
CA LEU A 164 -6.48 -15.03 -13.98
C LEU A 164 -5.74 -14.59 -15.25
N PRO A 165 -5.70 -13.29 -15.58
CA PRO A 165 -4.92 -12.85 -16.72
C PRO A 165 -3.47 -13.29 -16.52
N THR A 166 -2.86 -13.82 -17.56
CA THR A 166 -1.46 -14.26 -17.64
C THR A 166 -0.45 -13.13 -17.33
N GLU A 167 -0.93 -11.91 -17.08
CA GLU A 167 -0.15 -10.75 -16.62
C GLU A 167 0.17 -10.77 -15.13
N LEU A 168 -0.10 -11.85 -14.40
CA LEU A 168 0.53 -12.14 -13.11
C LEU A 168 2.07 -12.25 -13.21
N GLU A 169 2.62 -12.42 -14.40
CA GLU A 169 4.06 -12.24 -14.64
C GLU A 169 4.57 -10.86 -14.22
N ASN A 170 3.71 -9.84 -14.20
CA ASN A 170 4.09 -8.52 -13.68
C ASN A 170 4.03 -8.43 -12.15
N VAL A 171 3.27 -9.28 -11.48
CA VAL A 171 3.26 -9.35 -10.01
C VAL A 171 4.51 -10.07 -9.52
N GLU A 172 4.94 -11.12 -10.21
CA GLU A 172 6.26 -11.75 -9.96
C GLU A 172 7.40 -10.76 -10.20
N LYS A 173 7.29 -9.89 -11.20
CA LYS A 173 8.26 -8.79 -11.42
C LYS A 173 8.22 -7.72 -10.34
N ILE A 174 7.06 -7.45 -9.73
CA ILE A 174 6.93 -6.54 -8.58
C ILE A 174 7.52 -7.20 -7.33
N THR A 175 7.28 -8.49 -7.12
CA THR A 175 7.91 -9.27 -6.06
C THR A 175 9.43 -9.33 -6.27
N ALA A 176 9.89 -9.59 -7.49
CA ALA A 176 11.30 -9.56 -7.85
C ALA A 176 11.93 -8.17 -7.73
N PHE A 177 11.18 -7.09 -8.02
CA PHE A 177 11.65 -5.71 -7.80
C PHE A 177 11.78 -5.39 -6.30
N MET A 178 10.89 -5.92 -5.47
CA MET A 178 10.98 -5.80 -4.01
C MET A 178 12.10 -6.69 -3.44
N GLU A 179 12.42 -7.82 -4.06
CA GLU A 179 13.57 -8.67 -3.73
C GLU A 179 14.91 -8.03 -4.09
N CYS A 180 14.95 -7.08 -5.04
CA CYS A 180 16.13 -6.27 -5.35
C CYS A 180 16.51 -5.25 -4.25
N PHE A 181 15.64 -5.06 -3.23
CA PHE A 181 15.97 -4.36 -2.00
C PHE A 181 16.12 -5.39 -0.86
N PRO A 182 17.27 -6.09 -0.77
CA PRO A 182 17.46 -7.09 0.26
C PRO A 182 17.48 -6.43 1.63
N GLU A 183 16.55 -6.88 2.47
CA GLU A 183 16.62 -6.82 3.92
C GLU A 183 16.37 -5.47 4.59
N VAL A 184 15.13 -5.00 4.55
CA VAL A 184 14.55 -4.44 5.76
C VAL A 184 13.77 -5.59 6.46
N LYS A 185 14.49 -6.53 7.00
CA LYS A 185 13.92 -7.43 8.02
C LYS A 185 13.65 -6.58 9.24
N CYS A 186 12.40 -6.16 9.43
CA CYS A 186 11.93 -5.75 10.74
C CYS A 186 12.07 -6.97 11.65
N ASN A 187 13.09 -6.94 12.50
CA ASN A 187 13.27 -7.93 13.54
C ASN A 187 12.09 -7.76 14.53
N PRO A 188 11.26 -8.78 14.79
CA PRO A 188 10.20 -8.66 15.76
C PRO A 188 10.84 -8.67 17.16
N TYR A 189 10.88 -7.53 17.82
CA TYR A 189 11.08 -7.42 19.25
C TYR A 189 9.79 -6.91 19.91
#